data_0c0a65d39815c965dbc86ffb061b8e67
#
_entry.id   0c0a65d39815c965dbc86ffb061b8e67
#
_cell.length_a   1.000
_cell.length_b   1.000
_cell.length_c   1.000
_cell.angle_alpha   90.00
_cell.angle_beta   90.00
_cell.angle_gamma   90.00
#
_symmetry.space_group_name_H-M   'P 1'
#
loop_
_entity.id
_entity.type
_entity.pdbx_description
1 polymer ?
#
loop_
_entity_poly.entity_id
_entity_poly.type
_entity_poly.pdbx_seq_one_letter_code
_entity_poly.pdbx_strand_id
1 'polypeptide(L)'
;TFDHLVTALEHFQASLTPKDSPYETGMMSASALRGEALFQGSAGCASCHSGPTFSDGQAHAIGGPNNASIATDPLRLSALRLFLKEKGVDDFMTIDSDPGRYVATGEESDYGAFMTPSLRQVADTAPYMHNGSLGTLEEVVAFYSDRGPALSETEQSDVVEFLKALSGKIPEVFVPEM
;
A
#
# COMPACT_ATOMS: atom_id res chain seq x y z
N THR A 1 -4.27 -13.92 -29.73
CA THR A 1 -5.41 -14.23 -28.87
C THR A 1 -5.31 -13.43 -27.57
N PHE A 2 -6.41 -13.31 -26.84
CA PHE A 2 -6.45 -12.67 -25.50
C PHE A 2 -5.43 -13.32 -24.55
N ASP A 3 -5.33 -14.65 -24.56
CA ASP A 3 -4.37 -15.39 -23.73
C ASP A 3 -2.92 -15.02 -24.01
N HIS A 4 -2.56 -14.79 -25.26
CA HIS A 4 -1.21 -14.33 -25.62
C HIS A 4 -0.93 -12.92 -25.09
N LEU A 5 -1.93 -12.04 -25.06
CA LEU A 5 -1.79 -10.71 -24.47
C LEU A 5 -1.58 -10.78 -22.95
N VAL A 6 -2.39 -11.60 -22.27
CA VAL A 6 -2.25 -11.83 -20.82
C VAL A 6 -0.86 -12.38 -20.48
N THR A 7 -0.43 -13.43 -21.19
CA THR A 7 0.89 -14.04 -20.99
C THR A 7 2.03 -13.03 -21.24
N ALA A 8 1.91 -12.19 -22.28
CA ALA A 8 2.91 -11.16 -22.56
C ALA A 8 2.99 -10.11 -21.44
N LEU A 9 1.84 -9.67 -20.92
CA LEU A 9 1.77 -8.74 -19.80
C LEU A 9 2.33 -9.36 -18.50
N GLU A 10 2.03 -10.63 -18.21
CA GLU A 10 2.59 -11.36 -17.07
C GLU A 10 4.12 -11.43 -17.14
N HIS A 11 4.68 -11.81 -18.28
CA HIS A 11 6.13 -11.85 -18.48
C HIS A 11 6.77 -10.47 -18.37
N PHE A 12 6.12 -9.45 -18.93
CA PHE A 12 6.59 -8.07 -18.81
C PHE A 12 6.62 -7.61 -17.36
N GLN A 13 5.52 -7.80 -16.62
CA GLN A 13 5.46 -7.44 -15.20
C GLN A 13 6.49 -8.20 -14.37
N ALA A 14 6.67 -9.51 -14.63
CA ALA A 14 7.69 -10.31 -13.96
C ALA A 14 9.11 -9.80 -14.25
N SER A 15 9.37 -9.26 -15.44
CA SER A 15 10.67 -8.68 -15.79
C SER A 15 10.98 -7.38 -15.06
N LEU A 16 9.95 -6.68 -14.55
CA LEU A 16 10.10 -5.43 -13.79
C LEU A 16 10.42 -5.65 -12.31
N THR A 17 10.55 -6.90 -11.87
CA THR A 17 10.84 -7.20 -10.47
C THR A 17 12.19 -6.59 -10.06
N PRO A 18 12.22 -5.66 -9.08
CA PRO A 18 13.46 -5.09 -8.58
C PRO A 18 14.36 -6.16 -7.99
N LYS A 19 15.67 -5.97 -8.10
CA LYS A 19 16.69 -6.90 -7.61
C LYS A 19 17.74 -6.16 -6.80
N ASP A 20 18.52 -6.94 -6.06
CA ASP A 20 19.68 -6.45 -5.33
C ASP A 20 19.30 -5.35 -4.29
N SER A 21 18.13 -5.45 -3.67
CA SER A 21 17.82 -4.57 -2.53
C SER A 21 18.78 -4.84 -1.37
N PRO A 22 19.08 -3.87 -0.51
CA PRO A 22 19.88 -4.09 0.69
C PRO A 22 19.36 -5.25 1.56
N TYR A 23 18.03 -5.43 1.61
CA TYR A 23 17.40 -6.57 2.28
C TYR A 23 17.80 -7.92 1.64
N GLU A 24 17.73 -8.03 0.31
CA GLU A 24 18.03 -9.27 -0.41
C GLU A 24 19.51 -9.62 -0.39
N THR A 25 20.36 -8.61 -0.43
CA THR A 25 21.82 -8.79 -0.43
C THR A 25 22.41 -8.91 0.97
N GLY A 26 21.63 -8.71 2.02
CA GLY A 26 22.10 -8.70 3.40
C GLY A 26 22.96 -7.47 3.75
N MET A 27 22.90 -6.42 2.92
CA MET A 27 23.69 -5.20 3.10
C MET A 27 22.89 -4.06 3.74
N MET A 28 22.00 -4.39 4.66
CA MET A 28 21.24 -3.40 5.42
C MET A 28 22.11 -2.63 6.41
N SER A 29 21.77 -1.35 6.62
CA SER A 29 22.37 -0.54 7.69
C SER A 29 22.00 -1.06 9.08
N ALA A 30 22.76 -0.68 10.10
CA ALA A 30 22.42 -1.03 11.48
C ALA A 30 21.03 -0.50 11.91
N SER A 31 20.62 0.66 11.39
CA SER A 31 19.29 1.23 11.58
C SER A 31 18.21 0.35 10.92
N ALA A 32 18.41 -0.03 9.67
CA ALA A 32 17.47 -0.91 8.95
C ALA A 32 17.32 -2.29 9.63
N LEU A 33 18.40 -2.86 10.17
CA LEU A 33 18.35 -4.12 10.93
C LEU A 33 17.52 -4.00 12.23
N ARG A 34 17.64 -2.86 12.96
CA ARG A 34 16.77 -2.60 14.10
C ARG A 34 15.32 -2.38 13.67
N GLY A 35 15.12 -1.67 12.56
CA GLY A 35 13.81 -1.46 11.95
C GLY A 35 13.14 -2.76 11.53
N GLU A 36 13.88 -3.71 10.95
CA GLU A 36 13.38 -5.05 10.65
C GLU A 36 12.91 -5.78 11.91
N ALA A 37 13.71 -5.76 12.97
CA ALA A 37 13.34 -6.39 14.23
C ALA A 37 12.06 -5.78 14.84
N LEU A 38 11.90 -4.46 14.77
CA LEU A 38 10.67 -3.77 15.17
C LEU A 38 9.48 -4.16 14.28
N PHE A 39 9.66 -4.14 12.98
CA PHE A 39 8.65 -4.50 11.98
C PHE A 39 8.11 -5.91 12.16
N GLN A 40 9.01 -6.89 12.39
CA GLN A 40 8.67 -8.29 12.64
C GLN A 40 8.09 -8.52 14.05
N GLY A 41 8.41 -7.64 15.00
CA GLY A 41 8.09 -7.79 16.42
C GLY A 41 7.09 -6.74 16.91
N SER A 42 7.59 -5.84 17.76
CA SER A 42 6.75 -4.94 18.58
C SER A 42 5.94 -3.92 17.79
N ALA A 43 6.36 -3.54 16.57
CA ALA A 43 5.60 -2.62 15.75
C ALA A 43 4.37 -3.28 15.09
N GLY A 44 4.29 -4.61 15.06
CA GLY A 44 3.12 -5.36 14.59
C GLY A 44 2.89 -5.34 13.07
N CYS A 45 3.78 -4.75 12.29
CA CYS A 45 3.61 -4.56 10.85
C CYS A 45 3.51 -5.90 10.09
N ALA A 46 4.29 -6.90 10.53
CA ALA A 46 4.33 -8.23 9.92
C ALA A 46 3.02 -9.02 10.05
N SER A 47 2.05 -8.56 10.85
CA SER A 47 0.73 -9.20 10.95
C SER A 47 -0.05 -9.17 9.61
N CYS A 48 0.17 -8.11 8.82
CA CYS A 48 -0.41 -7.94 7.48
C CYS A 48 0.66 -7.96 6.39
N HIS A 49 1.82 -7.35 6.66
CA HIS A 49 2.93 -7.28 5.71
C HIS A 49 3.91 -8.45 5.91
N SER A 50 3.52 -9.64 5.48
CA SER A 50 4.28 -10.89 5.66
C SER A 50 4.65 -11.56 4.33
N GLY A 51 5.48 -12.61 4.41
CA GLY A 51 5.90 -13.40 3.26
C GLY A 51 6.87 -12.68 2.32
N PRO A 52 7.17 -13.28 1.16
CA PRO A 52 8.21 -12.78 0.25
C PRO A 52 7.94 -11.40 -0.35
N THR A 53 6.69 -11.02 -0.46
CA THR A 53 6.24 -9.73 -0.99
C THR A 53 5.90 -8.71 0.08
N PHE A 54 6.02 -9.07 1.36
CA PHE A 54 5.55 -8.24 2.48
C PHE A 54 4.07 -7.86 2.32
N SER A 55 3.23 -8.85 2.04
CA SER A 55 1.77 -8.73 1.89
C SER A 55 1.12 -10.07 2.17
N ASP A 56 0.05 -10.07 2.93
CA ASP A 56 -0.79 -11.25 3.15
C ASP A 56 -1.84 -11.45 2.05
N GLY A 57 -1.96 -10.50 1.11
CA GLY A 57 -2.95 -10.53 0.04
C GLY A 57 -4.39 -10.39 0.53
N GLN A 58 -4.60 -9.96 1.77
CA GLN A 58 -5.93 -9.75 2.35
C GLN A 58 -6.29 -8.26 2.35
N ALA A 59 -7.56 -7.97 2.58
CA ALA A 59 -8.04 -6.61 2.77
C ALA A 59 -8.29 -6.33 4.26
N HIS A 60 -7.85 -5.17 4.73
CA HIS A 60 -7.99 -4.75 6.11
C HIS A 60 -8.56 -3.34 6.22
N ALA A 61 -9.47 -3.13 7.17
CA ALA A 61 -10.02 -1.84 7.51
C ALA A 61 -9.15 -1.19 8.61
N ILE A 62 -8.14 -0.43 8.19
CA ILE A 62 -7.16 0.21 9.09
C ILE A 62 -7.53 1.63 9.51
N GLY A 63 -8.70 2.13 9.10
CA GLY A 63 -9.10 3.52 9.35
C GLY A 63 -8.15 4.53 8.69
N GLY A 64 -7.81 4.30 7.42
CA GLY A 64 -6.90 5.16 6.65
C GLY A 64 -7.35 6.64 6.68
N PRO A 65 -6.41 7.58 6.53
CA PRO A 65 -6.75 9.00 6.53
C PRO A 65 -7.64 9.32 5.32
N ASN A 66 -8.70 10.10 5.54
CA ASN A 66 -9.52 10.60 4.46
C ASN A 66 -8.74 11.63 3.66
N ASN A 67 -8.73 11.46 2.34
CA ASN A 67 -8.26 12.52 1.47
C ASN A 67 -9.36 13.56 1.31
N ALA A 68 -9.22 14.69 1.98
CA ALA A 68 -10.19 15.76 1.93
C ALA A 68 -10.52 16.23 0.51
N SER A 69 -9.59 16.07 -0.45
CA SER A 69 -9.82 16.43 -1.85
C SER A 69 -10.89 15.57 -2.54
N ILE A 70 -11.17 14.36 -2.04
CA ILE A 70 -12.23 13.50 -2.57
C ILE A 70 -13.59 14.00 -2.10
N ALA A 71 -13.73 14.32 -0.82
CA ALA A 71 -14.97 14.81 -0.23
C ALA A 71 -15.33 16.24 -0.70
N THR A 72 -14.33 17.06 -1.03
CA THR A 72 -14.52 18.46 -1.44
C THR A 72 -14.64 18.67 -2.95
N ASP A 73 -14.26 17.67 -3.78
CA ASP A 73 -14.46 17.73 -5.23
C ASP A 73 -15.86 17.21 -5.61
N PRO A 74 -16.78 18.08 -6.04
CA PRO A 74 -18.16 17.67 -6.36
C PRO A 74 -18.25 16.63 -7.48
N LEU A 75 -17.32 16.63 -8.44
CA LEU A 75 -17.30 15.65 -9.54
C LEU A 75 -16.89 14.28 -9.04
N ARG A 76 -15.84 14.19 -8.22
CA ARG A 76 -15.39 12.93 -7.62
C ARG A 76 -16.46 12.34 -6.71
N LEU A 77 -17.04 13.15 -5.85
CA LEU A 77 -18.12 12.72 -4.96
C LEU A 77 -19.36 12.25 -5.73
N SER A 78 -19.73 12.97 -6.79
CA SER A 78 -20.86 12.57 -7.64
C SER A 78 -20.58 11.27 -8.39
N ALA A 79 -19.36 11.08 -8.91
CA ALA A 79 -18.95 9.85 -9.58
C ALA A 79 -18.96 8.66 -8.62
N LEU A 80 -18.42 8.83 -7.39
CA LEU A 80 -18.47 7.81 -6.35
C LEU A 80 -19.90 7.40 -6.04
N ARG A 81 -20.79 8.37 -5.77
CA ARG A 81 -22.18 8.12 -5.45
C ARG A 81 -22.96 7.45 -6.58
N LEU A 82 -22.69 7.83 -7.83
CA LEU A 82 -23.28 7.15 -8.98
C LEU A 82 -22.82 5.69 -9.07
N PHE A 83 -21.54 5.46 -8.88
CA PHE A 83 -20.97 4.10 -8.88
C PHE A 83 -21.57 3.24 -7.75
N LEU A 84 -21.66 3.78 -6.53
CA LEU A 84 -22.26 3.08 -5.39
C LEU A 84 -23.74 2.76 -5.63
N LYS A 85 -24.49 3.69 -6.22
CA LYS A 85 -25.89 3.47 -6.64
C LYS A 85 -26.00 2.32 -7.64
N GLU A 86 -25.11 2.27 -8.63
CA GLU A 86 -25.08 1.20 -9.64
C GLU A 86 -24.72 -0.17 -9.03
N LYS A 87 -23.96 -0.17 -7.93
CA LYS A 87 -23.65 -1.37 -7.16
C LYS A 87 -24.75 -1.78 -6.17
N GLY A 88 -25.84 -1.02 -6.08
CA GLY A 88 -26.96 -1.33 -5.20
C GLY A 88 -26.72 -0.99 -3.73
N VAL A 89 -25.82 -0.06 -3.45
CA VAL A 89 -25.58 0.43 -2.08
C VAL A 89 -26.72 1.39 -1.71
N ASP A 90 -27.54 1.03 -0.72
CA ASP A 90 -28.74 1.77 -0.36
C ASP A 90 -28.43 3.19 0.13
N ASP A 91 -27.42 3.35 0.97
CA ASP A 91 -27.04 4.62 1.59
C ASP A 91 -26.02 5.44 0.78
N PHE A 92 -25.93 5.21 -0.53
CA PHE A 92 -24.93 5.82 -1.41
C PHE A 92 -24.86 7.36 -1.32
N MET A 93 -25.98 8.03 -0.98
CA MET A 93 -26.02 9.48 -0.85
C MET A 93 -25.33 10.03 0.39
N THR A 94 -25.21 9.24 1.45
CA THR A 94 -24.56 9.61 2.71
C THR A 94 -23.07 9.35 2.72
N ILE A 95 -22.58 8.50 1.80
CA ILE A 95 -21.18 8.14 1.68
C ILE A 95 -20.40 9.31 1.06
N ASP A 96 -19.39 9.77 1.75
CA ASP A 96 -18.50 10.88 1.37
C ASP A 96 -17.01 10.46 1.28
N SER A 97 -16.72 9.18 1.51
CA SER A 97 -15.39 8.58 1.46
C SER A 97 -15.44 7.24 0.72
N ASP A 98 -14.29 6.75 0.30
CA ASP A 98 -14.20 5.45 -0.38
C ASP A 98 -14.54 4.32 0.60
N PRO A 99 -15.60 3.54 0.36
CA PRO A 99 -15.98 2.43 1.23
C PRO A 99 -15.12 1.16 1.02
N GLY A 100 -14.13 1.20 0.14
CA GLY A 100 -13.20 0.10 -0.10
C GLY A 100 -13.88 -1.16 -0.63
N ARG A 101 -13.46 -2.31 -0.11
CA ARG A 101 -13.94 -3.63 -0.52
C ARG A 101 -15.46 -3.83 -0.35
N TYR A 102 -16.09 -3.10 0.56
CA TYR A 102 -17.55 -3.13 0.76
C TYR A 102 -18.33 -2.99 -0.55
N VAL A 103 -17.86 -2.17 -1.48
CA VAL A 103 -18.52 -1.99 -2.80
C VAL A 103 -18.60 -3.28 -3.60
N ALA A 104 -17.65 -4.19 -3.40
CA ALA A 104 -17.61 -5.46 -4.13
C ALA A 104 -18.35 -6.60 -3.41
N THR A 105 -18.40 -6.56 -2.09
CA THR A 105 -18.91 -7.67 -1.27
C THR A 105 -20.28 -7.39 -0.65
N GLY A 106 -20.58 -6.12 -0.33
CA GLY A 106 -21.76 -5.75 0.46
C GLY A 106 -21.67 -6.13 1.95
N GLU A 107 -20.53 -6.65 2.39
CA GLU A 107 -20.33 -7.08 3.78
C GLU A 107 -19.85 -5.92 4.65
N GLU A 108 -20.55 -5.62 5.73
CA GLU A 108 -20.20 -4.53 6.67
C GLU A 108 -18.76 -4.61 7.21
N SER A 109 -18.24 -5.83 7.42
CA SER A 109 -16.86 -6.05 7.84
C SER A 109 -15.82 -5.59 6.82
N ASP A 110 -16.21 -5.44 5.56
CA ASP A 110 -15.35 -5.00 4.47
C ASP A 110 -15.41 -3.46 4.24
N TYR A 111 -16.22 -2.74 5.03
CA TYR A 111 -16.32 -1.29 4.90
C TYR A 111 -14.99 -0.60 5.27
N GLY A 112 -14.45 0.16 4.34
CA GLY A 112 -13.14 0.81 4.50
C GLY A 112 -11.95 -0.14 4.47
N ALA A 113 -12.15 -1.40 4.05
CA ALA A 113 -11.07 -2.36 3.90
C ALA A 113 -10.41 -2.23 2.53
N PHE A 114 -9.07 -2.22 2.52
CA PHE A 114 -8.24 -2.16 1.32
C PHE A 114 -7.20 -3.27 1.35
N MET A 115 -6.84 -3.75 0.15
CA MET A 115 -5.82 -4.80 0.00
C MET A 115 -4.48 -4.35 0.57
N THR A 116 -3.83 -5.24 1.31
CA THR A 116 -2.44 -5.05 1.75
C THR A 116 -1.52 -5.02 0.53
N PRO A 117 -0.89 -3.88 0.20
CA PRO A 117 0.03 -3.83 -0.92
C PRO A 117 1.35 -4.51 -0.57
N SER A 118 2.09 -4.95 -1.60
CA SER A 118 3.49 -5.33 -1.43
C SER A 118 4.32 -4.13 -0.95
N LEU A 119 5.27 -4.37 -0.04
CA LEU A 119 6.25 -3.35 0.36
C LEU A 119 7.56 -3.42 -0.44
N ARG A 120 7.66 -4.34 -1.40
CA ARG A 120 8.79 -4.32 -2.34
C ARG A 120 8.77 -3.01 -3.11
N GLN A 121 9.91 -2.34 -3.19
CA GLN A 121 10.09 -1.04 -3.86
C GLN A 121 9.26 0.10 -3.26
N VAL A 122 8.85 -0.01 -2.01
CA VAL A 122 7.94 0.96 -1.38
C VAL A 122 8.52 2.36 -1.28
N ALA A 123 9.85 2.52 -1.19
CA ALA A 123 10.47 3.84 -1.11
C ALA A 123 10.26 4.72 -2.36
N ASP A 124 9.99 4.09 -3.51
CA ASP A 124 9.87 4.79 -4.80
C ASP A 124 8.42 4.94 -5.27
N THR A 125 7.44 4.60 -4.42
CA THR A 125 6.02 4.55 -4.81
C THR A 125 5.14 5.58 -4.10
N ALA A 126 5.73 6.66 -3.60
CA ALA A 126 4.94 7.79 -3.06
C ALA A 126 3.99 8.38 -4.13
N PRO A 127 2.81 8.91 -3.73
CA PRO A 127 2.27 9.02 -2.37
C PRO A 127 1.63 7.70 -1.89
N TYR A 128 1.49 7.57 -0.57
CA TYR A 128 1.06 6.36 0.13
C TYR A 128 -0.41 6.37 0.54
N MET A 129 -0.88 5.23 1.02
CA MET A 129 -2.25 4.86 1.33
C MET A 129 -3.10 4.71 0.04
N HIS A 130 -4.28 4.08 0.15
CA HIS A 130 -5.17 3.82 -1.00
C HIS A 130 -5.56 5.09 -1.80
N ASN A 131 -5.51 6.24 -1.15
CA ASN A 131 -5.95 7.53 -1.70
C ASN A 131 -4.78 8.54 -1.87
N GLY A 132 -3.54 8.13 -1.65
CA GLY A 132 -2.38 9.00 -1.76
C GLY A 132 -2.33 10.14 -0.72
N SER A 133 -2.92 9.95 0.46
CA SER A 133 -3.04 11.00 1.49
C SER A 133 -1.76 11.28 2.26
N LEU A 134 -0.79 10.38 2.23
CA LEU A 134 0.50 10.53 2.89
C LEU A 134 1.61 10.61 1.85
N GLY A 135 2.48 11.61 1.99
CA GLY A 135 3.52 11.92 1.01
C GLY A 135 4.83 11.18 1.25
N THR A 136 5.09 10.74 2.48
CA THR A 136 6.39 10.18 2.89
C THR A 136 6.22 8.90 3.70
N LEU A 137 7.28 8.07 3.75
CA LEU A 137 7.31 6.88 4.62
C LEU A 137 7.30 7.25 6.10
N GLU A 138 7.88 8.38 6.45
CA GLU A 138 7.88 8.94 7.80
C GLU A 138 6.43 9.20 8.27
N GLU A 139 5.61 9.83 7.42
CA GLU A 139 4.19 10.05 7.70
C GLU A 139 3.41 8.75 7.83
N VAL A 140 3.73 7.74 7.00
CA VAL A 140 3.11 6.41 7.08
C VAL A 140 3.43 5.72 8.40
N VAL A 141 4.71 5.69 8.80
CA VAL A 141 5.12 5.03 10.06
C VAL A 141 4.55 5.77 11.27
N ALA A 142 4.54 7.10 11.26
CA ALA A 142 3.90 7.90 12.31
C ALA A 142 2.39 7.59 12.41
N PHE A 143 1.69 7.54 11.27
CA PHE A 143 0.26 7.18 11.23
C PHE A 143 -0.05 5.84 11.91
N TYR A 144 0.78 4.81 11.68
CA TYR A 144 0.60 3.51 12.31
C TYR A 144 1.03 3.52 13.78
N SER A 145 2.08 4.25 14.14
CA SER A 145 2.51 4.42 15.55
C SER A 145 1.46 5.10 16.42
N ASP A 146 0.70 6.05 15.85
CA ASP A 146 -0.38 6.75 16.56
C ASP A 146 -1.62 5.87 16.83
N ARG A 147 -1.79 4.78 16.09
CA ARG A 147 -2.98 3.89 16.12
C ARG A 147 -2.70 2.49 16.63
N GLY A 148 -1.46 2.12 16.69
CA GLY A 148 -0.99 0.79 17.11
C GLY A 148 -0.02 0.88 18.28
N PRO A 149 0.97 -0.02 18.30
CA PRO A 149 2.05 0.06 19.25
C PRO A 149 2.85 1.36 19.08
N ALA A 150 2.87 2.20 20.12
CA ALA A 150 3.58 3.48 20.06
C ALA A 150 5.10 3.25 19.92
N LEU A 151 5.67 3.85 18.88
CA LEU A 151 7.11 3.84 18.61
C LEU A 151 7.71 5.20 18.95
N SER A 152 8.88 5.22 19.56
CA SER A 152 9.68 6.43 19.72
C SER A 152 10.14 6.96 18.35
N GLU A 153 10.51 8.23 18.26
CA GLU A 153 11.01 8.84 17.01
C GLU A 153 12.19 8.06 16.41
N THR A 154 13.08 7.53 17.26
CA THR A 154 14.21 6.71 16.80
C THR A 154 13.73 5.38 16.21
N GLU A 155 12.77 4.70 16.85
CA GLU A 155 12.20 3.46 16.35
C GLU A 155 11.43 3.67 15.05
N GLN A 156 10.68 4.77 14.93
CA GLN A 156 10.01 5.16 13.68
C GLN A 156 11.04 5.35 12.55
N SER A 157 12.14 6.07 12.83
CA SER A 157 13.24 6.24 11.87
C SER A 157 13.88 4.91 11.48
N ASP A 158 14.10 4.00 12.43
CA ASP A 158 14.65 2.66 12.15
C ASP A 158 13.72 1.86 11.24
N VAL A 159 12.39 1.89 11.47
CA VAL A 159 11.39 1.23 10.60
C VAL A 159 11.40 1.84 9.20
N VAL A 160 11.49 3.17 9.06
CA VAL A 160 11.61 3.83 7.76
C VAL A 160 12.86 3.38 7.01
N GLU A 161 14.00 3.27 7.68
CA GLU A 161 15.23 2.77 7.06
C GLU A 161 15.11 1.30 6.62
N PHE A 162 14.38 0.48 7.37
CA PHE A 162 14.07 -0.88 6.93
C PHE A 162 13.19 -0.86 5.66
N LEU A 163 12.13 -0.06 5.62
CA LEU A 163 11.27 0.06 4.45
C LEU A 163 12.05 0.53 3.20
N LYS A 164 12.97 1.48 3.36
CA LYS A 164 13.88 1.89 2.29
C LYS A 164 14.79 0.77 1.81
N ALA A 165 15.22 -0.12 2.73
CA ALA A 165 16.06 -1.26 2.38
C ALA A 165 15.35 -2.35 1.56
N LEU A 166 14.01 -2.30 1.44
CA LEU A 166 13.21 -3.19 0.59
C LEU A 166 13.21 -2.76 -0.89
N SER A 167 13.78 -1.59 -1.21
CA SER A 167 13.86 -1.06 -2.58
C SER A 167 15.22 -1.45 -3.20
N GLY A 168 15.15 -2.03 -4.39
CA GLY A 168 16.29 -2.49 -5.16
C GLY A 168 16.44 -1.75 -6.49
N LYS A 169 17.29 -2.26 -7.35
CA LYS A 169 17.47 -1.72 -8.70
C LYS A 169 16.31 -2.13 -9.58
N ILE A 170 15.67 -1.16 -10.21
CA ILE A 170 14.65 -1.41 -11.23
C ILE A 170 15.41 -1.84 -12.51
N PRO A 171 15.05 -2.98 -13.13
CA PRO A 171 15.65 -3.40 -14.39
C PRO A 171 15.42 -2.37 -15.48
N GLU A 172 16.44 -2.13 -16.31
CA GLU A 172 16.26 -1.32 -17.50
C GLU A 172 15.30 -2.04 -18.48
N VAL A 173 14.24 -1.35 -18.87
CA VAL A 173 13.28 -1.88 -19.84
C VAL A 173 13.64 -1.33 -21.21
N PHE A 174 13.91 -2.23 -22.14
CA PHE A 174 14.08 -1.85 -23.54
C PHE A 174 12.70 -1.48 -24.11
N VAL A 175 12.52 -0.20 -24.45
CA VAL A 175 11.37 0.28 -25.22
C VAL A 175 11.85 0.45 -26.66
N PRO A 176 11.36 -0.37 -27.61
CA PRO A 176 11.73 -0.18 -29.02
C PRO A 176 11.25 1.18 -29.48
N GLU A 177 12.12 1.89 -30.21
CA GLU A 177 11.71 3.13 -30.90
C GLU A 177 10.64 2.78 -31.93
N MET A 178 9.54 3.53 -31.90
CA MET A 178 8.45 3.39 -32.89
C MET A 178 8.75 4.21 -34.15
#